data_d9f7d2eecbd8f78a0af6b6a1bcd4a826
#
_entry.id   d9f7d2eecbd8f78a0af6b6a1bcd4a826
#
_cell.length_a   1.000
_cell.length_b   1.000
_cell.length_c   1.000
_cell.angle_alpha   90.00
_cell.angle_beta   90.00
_cell.angle_gamma   90.00
#
_symmetry.space_group_name_H-M   'P 1'
#
loop_
_entity.id
_entity.type
_entity.pdbx_description
1 polymer ?
#
loop_
_entity_poly.entity_id
_entity_poly.type
_entity_poly.pdbx_seq_one_letter_code
_entity_poly.pdbx_strand_id
1 'polypeptide(L)'
;MTTSFHDLLQRRAAEDGGKKAFAFVDRDERERSLTFAALYAQARQVAALLRRASAPGERVLLMFPPGLDFVPAFYGSMLAGTASVAAYPPDPRLGQAAYAGLLAIAADAGVSLILAPR
;
A
#
# COMPACT_ATOMS: atom_id res chain seq x y z
N MET A 1 -8.53 -18.83 -19.74
CA MET A 1 -9.10 -18.31 -18.49
C MET A 1 -8.11 -17.32 -17.88
N THR A 2 -8.56 -16.12 -17.61
CA THR A 2 -7.69 -15.08 -17.09
C THR A 2 -7.60 -15.18 -15.55
N THR A 3 -6.39 -15.32 -15.01
CA THR A 3 -6.18 -15.35 -13.58
C THR A 3 -6.04 -13.90 -13.07
N SER A 4 -6.88 -13.54 -12.09
CA SER A 4 -6.79 -12.21 -11.49
C SER A 4 -5.57 -12.08 -10.59
N PHE A 5 -5.17 -10.84 -10.32
CA PHE A 5 -4.11 -10.57 -9.35
C PHE A 5 -4.46 -11.13 -7.95
N HIS A 6 -5.74 -11.00 -7.54
CA HIS A 6 -6.21 -11.56 -6.28
C HIS A 6 -5.99 -13.08 -6.23
N ASP A 7 -6.35 -13.77 -7.32
CA ASP A 7 -6.19 -15.24 -7.38
C ASP A 7 -4.72 -15.64 -7.29
N LEU A 8 -3.83 -14.91 -7.95
CA LEU A 8 -2.39 -15.17 -7.87
C LEU A 8 -1.86 -15.00 -6.45
N LEU A 9 -2.21 -13.92 -5.80
CA LEU A 9 -1.74 -13.64 -4.44
C LEU A 9 -2.32 -14.65 -3.46
N GLN A 10 -3.60 -14.99 -3.58
CA GLN A 10 -4.25 -15.99 -2.75
C GLN A 10 -3.58 -17.36 -2.89
N ARG A 11 -3.27 -17.75 -4.12
CA ARG A 11 -2.59 -19.01 -4.39
C ARG A 11 -1.21 -19.04 -3.78
N ARG A 12 -0.43 -17.97 -3.93
CA ARG A 12 0.90 -17.88 -3.32
C ARG A 12 0.82 -17.97 -1.80
N ALA A 13 -0.16 -17.32 -1.19
CA ALA A 13 -0.36 -17.40 0.25
C ALA A 13 -0.70 -18.82 0.71
N ALA A 14 -1.48 -19.57 -0.08
CA ALA A 14 -1.86 -20.93 0.24
C ALA A 14 -0.73 -21.91 0.01
N GLU A 15 -0.01 -21.81 -1.09
CA GLU A 15 1.02 -22.79 -1.50
C GLU A 15 2.39 -22.47 -0.90
N ASP A 16 2.73 -21.20 -0.81
CA ASP A 16 4.04 -20.72 -0.38
C ASP A 16 3.96 -19.75 0.80
N GLY A 17 2.93 -19.92 1.65
CA GLY A 17 2.60 -18.97 2.72
C GLY A 17 3.75 -18.64 3.66
N GLY A 18 4.61 -19.63 3.97
CA GLY A 18 5.75 -19.43 4.85
C GLY A 18 6.96 -18.82 4.19
N LYS A 19 6.97 -18.70 2.86
CA LYS A 19 8.11 -18.12 2.14
C LYS A 19 8.06 -16.61 2.19
N LYS A 20 9.24 -15.98 2.20
CA LYS A 20 9.35 -14.52 2.16
C LYS A 20 8.90 -14.01 0.79
N ALA A 21 7.94 -13.09 0.81
CA ALA A 21 7.53 -12.35 -0.39
C ALA A 21 8.41 -11.13 -0.58
N PHE A 22 8.71 -10.42 0.50
CA PHE A 22 9.51 -9.20 0.51
C PHE A 22 10.41 -9.18 1.73
N ALA A 23 11.60 -8.61 1.57
CA ALA A 23 12.52 -8.35 2.65
C ALA A 23 13.01 -6.91 2.55
N PHE A 24 13.16 -6.25 3.69
CA PHE A 24 13.64 -4.88 3.77
C PHE A 24 14.75 -4.81 4.81
N VAL A 25 15.87 -4.24 4.42
CA VAL A 25 17.03 -4.07 5.30
C VAL A 25 17.09 -2.60 5.72
N ASP A 26 17.00 -2.35 7.03
CA ASP A 26 17.05 -0.99 7.55
C ASP A 26 18.48 -0.47 7.66
N ARG A 27 18.63 0.76 8.19
CA ARG A 27 19.94 1.39 8.33
C ARG A 27 20.85 0.66 9.33
N ASP A 28 20.28 -0.09 10.25
CA ASP A 28 21.02 -0.88 11.23
C ASP A 28 21.33 -2.28 10.71
N GLU A 29 21.15 -2.50 9.41
CA GLU A 29 21.36 -3.78 8.73
C GLU A 29 20.46 -4.90 9.26
N ARG A 30 19.37 -4.55 9.92
CA ARG A 30 18.37 -5.52 10.36
C ARG A 30 17.42 -5.83 9.24
N GLU A 31 17.24 -7.12 8.97
CA GLU A 31 16.27 -7.58 8.00
C GLU A 31 14.90 -7.70 8.64
N ARG A 32 13.92 -7.07 8.01
CA ARG A 32 12.51 -7.33 8.28
C ARG A 32 11.93 -7.97 7.03
N SER A 33 11.07 -8.95 7.21
CA SER A 33 10.51 -9.66 6.08
C SER A 33 9.01 -9.82 6.23
N LEU A 34 8.37 -10.07 5.09
CA LEU A 34 6.93 -10.27 4.99
C LEU A 34 6.71 -11.54 4.18
N THR A 35 6.08 -12.54 4.79
CA THR A 35 5.75 -13.78 4.08
C THR A 35 4.55 -13.57 3.18
N PHE A 36 4.34 -14.49 2.23
CA PHE A 36 3.16 -14.43 1.36
C PHE A 36 1.85 -14.50 2.15
N ALA A 37 1.80 -15.34 3.20
CA ALA A 37 0.61 -15.43 4.03
C ALA A 37 0.34 -14.13 4.78
N ALA A 38 1.36 -13.53 5.38
CA ALA A 38 1.22 -12.26 6.08
C ALA A 38 0.86 -11.12 5.12
N LEU A 39 1.50 -11.08 3.96
CA LEU A 39 1.18 -10.09 2.93
C LEU A 39 -0.30 -10.17 2.53
N TYR A 40 -0.76 -11.37 2.22
CA TYR A 40 -2.15 -11.56 1.81
C TYR A 40 -3.13 -11.16 2.91
N ALA A 41 -2.88 -11.56 4.15
CA ALA A 41 -3.73 -11.21 5.28
C ALA A 41 -3.80 -9.69 5.49
N GLN A 42 -2.65 -9.02 5.47
CA GLN A 42 -2.59 -7.57 5.66
C GLN A 42 -3.20 -6.82 4.47
N ALA A 43 -2.96 -7.29 3.24
CA ALA A 43 -3.56 -6.69 2.04
C ALA A 43 -5.08 -6.80 2.08
N ARG A 44 -5.62 -7.91 2.54
CA ARG A 44 -7.07 -8.07 2.69
C ARG A 44 -7.67 -7.11 3.70
N GLN A 45 -6.98 -6.86 4.81
CA GLN A 45 -7.42 -5.89 5.81
C GLN A 45 -7.45 -4.49 5.22
N VAL A 46 -6.42 -4.12 4.48
CA VAL A 46 -6.38 -2.83 3.78
C VAL A 46 -7.49 -2.73 2.75
N ALA A 47 -7.70 -3.78 1.97
CA ALA A 47 -8.76 -3.81 0.96
C ALA A 47 -10.15 -3.63 1.59
N ALA A 48 -10.41 -4.28 2.73
CA ALA A 48 -11.67 -4.14 3.44
C ALA A 48 -11.88 -2.70 3.90
N LEU A 49 -10.83 -2.07 4.43
CA LEU A 49 -10.88 -0.68 4.84
C LEU A 49 -11.18 0.25 3.65
N LEU A 50 -10.49 0.05 2.54
CA LEU A 50 -10.67 0.87 1.34
C LEU A 50 -12.06 0.71 0.74
N ARG A 51 -12.62 -0.50 0.75
CA ARG A 51 -13.97 -0.75 0.23
C ARG A 51 -15.05 -0.02 1.04
N ARG A 52 -14.80 0.23 2.32
CA ARG A 52 -15.72 1.00 3.17
C ARG A 52 -15.63 2.50 2.89
N ALA A 53 -14.44 2.98 2.52
CA ALA A 53 -14.17 4.40 2.38
C ALA A 53 -14.22 4.90 0.94
N SER A 54 -14.18 3.99 -0.05
CA SER A 54 -14.09 4.38 -1.45
C SER A 54 -14.80 3.36 -2.34
N ALA A 55 -15.12 3.78 -3.57
CA ALA A 55 -15.68 2.92 -4.60
C ALA A 55 -14.55 2.38 -5.51
N PRO A 56 -14.79 1.24 -6.21
CA PRO A 56 -13.81 0.75 -7.19
C PRO A 56 -13.51 1.82 -8.25
N GLY A 57 -12.25 1.91 -8.64
CA GLY A 57 -11.78 2.89 -9.61
C GLY A 57 -11.39 4.23 -9.02
N GLU A 58 -11.75 4.51 -7.77
CA GLU A 58 -11.30 5.75 -7.12
C GLU A 58 -9.80 5.72 -6.90
N ARG A 59 -9.21 6.92 -6.86
CA ARG A 59 -7.78 7.07 -6.67
C ARG A 59 -7.46 7.29 -5.21
N VAL A 60 -6.49 6.51 -4.72
CA VAL A 60 -6.04 6.54 -3.33
C VAL A 60 -4.58 6.95 -3.31
N LEU A 61 -4.26 7.98 -2.53
CA LEU A 61 -2.88 8.39 -2.30
C LEU A 61 -2.30 7.52 -1.19
N LEU A 62 -1.23 6.78 -1.52
CA LEU A 62 -0.49 5.98 -0.55
C LEU A 62 0.70 6.81 -0.05
N MET A 63 0.56 7.36 1.15
CA MET A 63 1.57 8.23 1.76
C MET A 63 2.36 7.44 2.78
N PHE A 64 3.32 6.65 2.28
CA PHE A 64 4.15 5.77 3.11
C PHE A 64 5.63 6.00 2.83
N PRO A 65 6.48 5.95 3.84
CA PRO A 65 7.92 5.85 3.59
C PRO A 65 8.24 4.51 2.95
N PRO A 66 9.39 4.38 2.25
CA PRO A 66 9.80 3.07 1.72
C PRO A 66 9.91 2.06 2.85
N GLY A 67 9.39 0.86 2.64
CA GLY A 67 9.46 -0.20 3.62
C GLY A 67 8.30 -1.17 3.53
N LEU A 68 8.23 -2.06 4.50
CA LEU A 68 7.27 -3.16 4.49
C LEU A 68 5.82 -2.70 4.68
N ASP A 69 5.59 -1.55 5.29
CA ASP A 69 4.22 -1.06 5.49
C ASP A 69 3.58 -0.60 4.17
N PHE A 70 4.41 -0.10 3.23
CA PHE A 70 3.93 0.28 1.90
C PHE A 70 3.39 -0.92 1.12
N VAL A 71 4.03 -2.08 1.26
CA VAL A 71 3.72 -3.25 0.43
C VAL A 71 2.27 -3.73 0.63
N PRO A 72 1.79 -3.99 1.86
CA PRO A 72 0.39 -4.36 2.04
C PRO A 72 -0.59 -3.27 1.62
N ALA A 73 -0.22 -2.01 1.79
CA ALA A 73 -1.06 -0.89 1.36
C ALA A 73 -1.24 -0.88 -0.16
N PHE A 74 -0.15 -1.09 -0.90
CA PHE A 74 -0.17 -1.16 -2.36
C PHE A 74 -1.00 -2.35 -2.84
N TYR A 75 -0.71 -3.54 -2.31
CA TYR A 75 -1.45 -4.75 -2.71
C TYR A 75 -2.92 -4.70 -2.29
N GLY A 76 -3.21 -4.14 -1.11
CA GLY A 76 -4.58 -3.95 -0.65
C GLY A 76 -5.37 -3.00 -1.55
N SER A 77 -4.73 -1.95 -2.02
CA SER A 77 -5.34 -1.04 -2.98
C SER A 77 -5.70 -1.76 -4.28
N MET A 78 -4.82 -2.63 -4.78
CA MET A 78 -5.12 -3.45 -5.97
C MET A 78 -6.28 -4.41 -5.72
N LEU A 79 -6.30 -5.07 -4.55
CA LEU A 79 -7.39 -6.00 -4.21
C LEU A 79 -8.74 -5.28 -4.09
N ALA A 80 -8.74 -4.04 -3.65
CA ALA A 80 -9.96 -3.24 -3.53
C ALA A 80 -10.45 -2.70 -4.88
N GLY A 81 -9.65 -2.80 -5.92
CA GLY A 81 -9.99 -2.26 -7.24
C GLY A 81 -9.80 -0.75 -7.34
N THR A 82 -9.05 -0.15 -6.42
CA THR A 82 -8.72 1.27 -6.48
C THR A 82 -7.43 1.51 -7.25
N ALA A 83 -7.25 2.73 -7.74
CA ALA A 83 -6.02 3.13 -8.41
C ALA A 83 -5.13 3.84 -7.39
N SER A 84 -3.94 3.29 -7.14
CA SER A 84 -3.03 3.85 -6.15
C SER A 84 -2.08 4.88 -6.78
N VAL A 85 -1.82 5.94 -6.02
CA VAL A 85 -0.82 6.95 -6.33
C VAL A 85 0.14 6.99 -5.14
N ALA A 86 1.40 6.67 -5.37
CA ALA A 86 2.39 6.62 -4.30
C ALA A 86 3.02 8.00 -4.09
N ALA A 87 3.20 8.39 -2.85
CA ALA A 87 3.88 9.63 -2.50
C ALA A 87 4.65 9.46 -1.18
N TYR A 88 5.75 10.17 -1.05
CA TYR A 88 6.48 10.20 0.20
C TYR A 88 5.77 11.09 1.22
N PRO A 89 5.77 10.71 2.50
CA PRO A 89 5.31 11.62 3.54
C PRO A 89 6.13 12.90 3.53
N PRO A 90 5.51 14.07 3.72
CA PRO A 90 6.26 15.31 3.78
C PRO A 90 7.18 15.33 5.00
N ASP A 91 8.37 15.91 4.83
CA ASP A 91 9.30 16.08 5.94
C ASP A 91 8.75 17.15 6.89
N PRO A 92 8.49 16.81 8.17
CA PRO A 92 7.96 17.79 9.14
C PRO A 92 8.84 19.03 9.30
N ARG A 93 10.15 18.89 9.03
CA ARG A 93 11.09 20.02 9.13
C ARG A 93 10.88 21.08 8.06
N LEU A 94 10.22 20.73 6.96
CA LEU A 94 9.96 21.64 5.86
C LEU A 94 8.65 22.43 6.05
N GLY A 95 7.88 22.12 7.10
CA GLY A 95 6.69 22.87 7.48
C GLY A 95 5.53 22.74 6.51
N GLN A 96 4.67 23.77 6.50
CA GLN A 96 3.43 23.75 5.73
C GLN A 96 3.64 23.74 4.22
N ALA A 97 4.76 24.24 3.73
CA ALA A 97 5.03 24.27 2.30
C ALA A 97 5.08 22.85 1.70
N ALA A 98 5.66 21.90 2.44
CA ALA A 98 5.71 20.51 1.99
C ALA A 98 4.31 19.90 1.89
N TYR A 99 3.45 20.18 2.87
CA TYR A 99 2.06 19.71 2.84
C TYR A 99 1.26 20.33 1.70
N ALA A 100 1.47 21.60 1.45
CA ALA A 100 0.79 22.30 0.36
C ALA A 100 1.16 21.67 -0.99
N GLY A 101 2.43 21.33 -1.20
CA GLY A 101 2.87 20.64 -2.41
C GLY A 101 2.23 19.27 -2.56
N LEU A 102 2.17 18.50 -1.48
CA LEU A 102 1.53 17.19 -1.49
C LEU A 102 0.04 17.29 -1.79
N LEU A 103 -0.66 18.26 -1.19
CA LEU A 103 -2.08 18.47 -1.44
C LEU A 103 -2.35 18.88 -2.88
N ALA A 104 -1.47 19.68 -3.48
CA ALA A 104 -1.59 20.06 -4.89
C ALA A 104 -1.44 18.84 -5.79
N ILE A 105 -0.47 17.95 -5.52
CA ILE A 105 -0.29 16.71 -6.27
C ILE A 105 -1.53 15.82 -6.14
N ALA A 106 -2.07 15.68 -4.94
CA ALA A 106 -3.26 14.88 -4.70
C ALA A 106 -4.47 15.42 -5.45
N ALA A 107 -4.65 16.74 -5.47
CA ALA A 107 -5.73 17.39 -6.20
C ALA A 107 -5.60 17.17 -7.70
N ASP A 108 -4.39 17.36 -8.26
CA ASP A 108 -4.14 17.15 -9.68
C ASP A 108 -4.36 15.69 -10.10
N ALA A 109 -4.02 14.75 -9.25
CA ALA A 109 -4.21 13.33 -9.51
C ALA A 109 -5.66 12.88 -9.32
N GLY A 110 -6.54 13.73 -8.79
CA GLY A 110 -7.94 13.37 -8.53
C GLY A 110 -8.10 12.36 -7.41
N VAL A 111 -7.26 12.46 -6.39
CA VAL A 111 -7.28 11.53 -5.26
C VAL A 111 -8.46 11.85 -4.35
N SER A 112 -9.23 10.82 -3.97
CA SER A 112 -10.38 10.96 -3.08
C SER A 112 -10.10 10.49 -1.65
N LEU A 113 -8.98 9.78 -1.43
CA LEU A 113 -8.66 9.20 -0.12
C LEU A 113 -7.14 9.14 0.04
N ILE A 114 -6.68 9.39 1.26
CA ILE A 114 -5.27 9.28 1.62
C ILE A 114 -5.14 8.15 2.63
N LEU A 115 -4.26 7.19 2.34
CA LEU A 115 -3.92 6.11 3.25
C LEU A 115 -2.49 6.33 3.73
N ALA A 116 -2.29 6.30 5.04
CA ALA A 116 -1.00 6.54 5.66
C ALA A 116 -0.79 5.61 6.85
N PRO A 117 0.46 5.34 7.26
CA PRO A 117 0.71 4.57 8.48
C PRO A 117 0.26 5.35 9.70
N ARG A 118 -0.04 4.63 10.75
CA ARG A 118 -0.37 5.23 12.04
C ARG A 118 0.82 5.93 12.68
#